data_2d13344c458c92a1bce502aff3354c30
#
_entry.id   2d13344c458c92a1bce502aff3354c30
#
_cell.length_a   1.000
_cell.length_b   1.000
_cell.length_c   1.000
_cell.angle_alpha   90.00
_cell.angle_beta   90.00
_cell.angle_gamma   90.00
#
_symmetry.space_group_name_H-M   'P 1'
#
loop_
_entity.id
_entity.type
_entity.pdbx_description
1 polymer ?
#
loop_
_entity_poly.entity_id
_entity_poly.type
_entity_poly.pdbx_seq_one_letter_code
_entity_poly.pdbx_strand_id
1 'polypeptide(L)'
;MKRLAILTPLVALATTLTCPGVVFAQSAADEVLLQMQQASRKQDLRTLTSLLPAIQDHPLEVWGHYWALKARLSSATAQEVEDFLQRWRGTYQEDRLRNDWLLLLGQRRNWAEFERLHTEFRMQDDKQLRCYDLAIASIEGRLPQHASTELQQLWMGQPANDDGCTYAASTLYAAEQLPALAVWQRARLGAERNQLSTARNALAIVAPQHVAALAGLFKSPQAYLSNPKTTPPPALATLALVRLASSDPDQAAQLLRTRWQQSLSAEEQHWVWGMIGKVAARRLSDNALDYFAQVKQLTDLNDDSLAWLARAALRAGQWDKVQRAIAAMSPAQQQDSTWVYWQARALLTQGTPADQARAQALLGSIAGVDGFYEQLAAEDLGQAVLPPPEPQPPTAEEIARAHANPGLTRALYAIRIGLRSEGVREWNYTTNLHQPGGMQDRDLLAAAAIACQAQVWDRCINTSERTKSFVSWQQRYPMPFKDEVVTRARTIGLDPAYVYGLIRQESRFIMDARSHV
;
A
#
# COMPACT_ATOMS: atom_id res chain seq x y z
N MET A 1 74.34 -41.69 -44.00
CA MET A 1 73.81 -40.36 -44.24
C MET A 1 72.33 -40.39 -43.88
N LYS A 2 71.91 -40.03 -42.67
CA LYS A 2 70.56 -39.95 -42.21
C LYS A 2 70.24 -38.50 -41.93
N ARG A 3 69.27 -37.91 -42.66
CA ARG A 3 68.83 -36.54 -42.42
C ARG A 3 67.79 -36.51 -41.31
N LEU A 4 68.10 -35.76 -40.27
CA LEU A 4 67.20 -35.47 -39.16
C LEU A 4 66.24 -34.37 -39.57
N ALA A 5 64.92 -34.62 -39.54
CA ALA A 5 63.90 -33.60 -39.74
C ALA A 5 63.49 -33.03 -38.37
N ILE A 6 63.65 -31.71 -38.22
CA ILE A 6 63.27 -30.95 -37.03
C ILE A 6 61.80 -30.56 -37.21
N LEU A 7 60.90 -31.06 -36.37
CA LEU A 7 59.50 -30.61 -36.26
C LEU A 7 59.44 -29.46 -35.23
N THR A 8 59.08 -28.30 -35.69
CA THR A 8 58.72 -27.11 -34.84
C THR A 8 57.26 -27.21 -34.44
N PRO A 9 56.86 -27.09 -33.17
CA PRO A 9 55.48 -27.03 -32.78
C PRO A 9 54.92 -25.61 -32.98
N LEU A 10 53.84 -25.49 -33.76
CA LEU A 10 53.01 -24.27 -33.84
C LEU A 10 52.23 -24.13 -32.52
N VAL A 11 52.56 -23.11 -31.72
CA VAL A 11 51.75 -22.71 -30.59
C VAL A 11 50.60 -21.83 -31.12
N ALA A 12 49.40 -22.38 -31.12
CA ALA A 12 48.18 -21.62 -31.41
C ALA A 12 47.83 -20.77 -30.18
N LEU A 13 48.01 -19.47 -30.32
CA LEU A 13 47.60 -18.49 -29.30
C LEU A 13 46.04 -18.34 -29.41
N ALA A 14 45.32 -18.98 -28.50
CA ALA A 14 43.87 -18.77 -28.35
C ALA A 14 43.66 -17.41 -27.65
N THR A 15 43.37 -16.38 -28.42
CA THR A 15 42.84 -15.12 -27.87
C THR A 15 41.41 -15.30 -27.39
N THR A 16 41.25 -15.46 -26.10
CA THR A 16 39.93 -15.35 -25.45
C THR A 16 39.49 -13.89 -25.55
N LEU A 17 38.53 -13.61 -26.45
CA LEU A 17 37.78 -12.36 -26.41
C LEU A 17 36.90 -12.36 -25.14
N THR A 18 37.43 -11.82 -24.06
CA THR A 18 36.63 -11.36 -22.95
C THR A 18 35.86 -10.13 -23.44
N CYS A 19 34.54 -10.25 -23.67
CA CYS A 19 33.66 -9.09 -23.79
C CYS A 19 33.81 -8.26 -22.49
N PRO A 20 34.31 -7.02 -22.54
CA PRO A 20 34.27 -6.16 -21.38
C PRO A 20 32.79 -5.86 -21.11
N GLY A 21 32.26 -6.36 -20.00
CA GLY A 21 31.05 -5.81 -19.42
C GLY A 21 31.27 -4.30 -19.32
N VAL A 22 30.44 -3.50 -19.99
CA VAL A 22 30.52 -2.04 -19.91
C VAL A 22 30.18 -1.65 -18.47
N VAL A 23 31.20 -1.58 -17.64
CA VAL A 23 31.12 -0.91 -16.34
C VAL A 23 31.02 0.57 -16.68
N PHE A 24 29.81 1.11 -16.70
CA PHE A 24 29.62 2.55 -16.75
C PHE A 24 30.24 3.14 -15.46
N ALA A 25 31.37 3.78 -15.59
CA ALA A 25 31.96 4.55 -14.49
C ALA A 25 30.94 5.63 -14.08
N GLN A 26 30.62 5.70 -12.79
CA GLN A 26 29.85 6.81 -12.26
C GLN A 26 30.58 8.10 -12.53
N SER A 27 29.85 9.11 -13.02
CA SER A 27 30.42 10.44 -13.23
C SER A 27 30.61 11.15 -11.89
N ALA A 28 31.50 12.14 -11.83
CA ALA A 28 31.63 12.96 -10.62
C ALA A 28 30.31 13.63 -10.21
N ALA A 29 29.45 13.98 -11.16
CA ALA A 29 28.12 14.54 -10.90
C ALA A 29 27.15 13.49 -10.32
N ASP A 30 27.26 12.20 -10.66
CA ASP A 30 26.49 11.12 -10.03
C ASP A 30 26.84 11.01 -8.54
N GLU A 31 28.12 11.08 -8.19
CA GLU A 31 28.55 11.05 -6.79
C GLU A 31 28.03 12.26 -6.00
N VAL A 32 28.01 13.45 -6.62
CA VAL A 32 27.40 14.65 -6.03
C VAL A 32 25.92 14.43 -5.76
N LEU A 33 25.16 13.84 -6.70
CA LEU A 33 23.75 13.54 -6.48
C LEU A 33 23.50 12.55 -5.33
N LEU A 34 24.35 11.53 -5.19
CA LEU A 34 24.29 10.61 -4.04
C LEU A 34 24.58 11.34 -2.72
N GLN A 35 25.52 12.26 -2.70
CA GLN A 35 25.79 13.12 -1.53
C GLN A 35 24.59 14.02 -1.22
N MET A 36 23.97 14.63 -2.24
CA MET A 36 22.76 15.45 -2.08
C MET A 36 21.60 14.65 -1.54
N GLN A 37 21.39 13.41 -1.97
CA GLN A 37 20.35 12.54 -1.41
C GLN A 37 20.59 12.28 0.09
N GLN A 38 21.84 12.02 0.50
CA GLN A 38 22.18 11.85 1.90
C GLN A 38 21.96 13.13 2.71
N ALA A 39 22.35 14.28 2.16
CA ALA A 39 22.10 15.59 2.75
C ALA A 39 20.59 15.88 2.91
N SER A 40 19.79 15.53 1.90
CA SER A 40 18.33 15.64 1.94
C SER A 40 17.71 14.81 3.08
N ARG A 41 18.17 13.57 3.29
CA ARG A 41 17.71 12.72 4.41
C ARG A 41 18.05 13.31 5.78
N LYS A 42 19.13 14.08 5.87
CA LYS A 42 19.59 14.78 7.09
C LYS A 42 19.02 16.19 7.21
N GLN A 43 18.26 16.67 6.22
CA GLN A 43 17.77 18.05 6.11
C GLN A 43 18.92 19.09 6.12
N ASP A 44 20.10 18.74 5.59
CA ASP A 44 21.27 19.59 5.52
C ASP A 44 21.17 20.54 4.32
N LEU A 45 20.46 21.66 4.54
CA LEU A 45 20.25 22.69 3.52
C LEU A 45 21.54 23.31 3.01
N ARG A 46 22.56 23.49 3.87
CA ARG A 46 23.84 24.10 3.48
C ARG A 46 24.54 23.24 2.41
N THR A 47 24.68 21.94 2.67
CA THR A 47 25.25 21.01 1.73
C THR A 47 24.44 20.92 0.45
N LEU A 48 23.11 20.83 0.55
CA LEU A 48 22.23 20.80 -0.64
C LEU A 48 22.46 22.03 -1.54
N THR A 49 22.45 23.23 -0.96
CA THR A 49 22.62 24.48 -1.73
C THR A 49 24.01 24.60 -2.35
N SER A 50 25.06 24.22 -1.64
CA SER A 50 26.44 24.33 -2.13
C SER A 50 26.76 23.37 -3.29
N LEU A 51 26.04 22.25 -3.38
CA LEU A 51 26.25 21.24 -4.42
C LEU A 51 25.43 21.45 -5.70
N LEU A 52 24.41 22.32 -5.69
CA LEU A 52 23.57 22.59 -6.86
C LEU A 52 24.36 22.94 -8.15
N PRO A 53 25.40 23.79 -8.12
CA PRO A 53 26.13 24.12 -9.34
C PRO A 53 26.85 22.93 -9.98
N ALA A 54 27.19 21.92 -9.18
CA ALA A 54 27.94 20.75 -9.66
C ALA A 54 27.06 19.71 -10.40
N ILE A 55 25.74 19.89 -10.38
CA ILE A 55 24.78 19.01 -11.05
C ILE A 55 24.05 19.74 -12.20
N GLN A 56 24.49 20.94 -12.58
CA GLN A 56 23.92 21.65 -13.70
C GLN A 56 24.01 20.81 -14.98
N ASP A 57 22.95 20.81 -15.77
CA ASP A 57 22.79 20.03 -17.02
C ASP A 57 22.85 18.49 -16.81
N HIS A 58 22.87 18.00 -15.58
CA HIS A 58 22.78 16.58 -15.31
C HIS A 58 21.36 16.06 -15.54
N PRO A 59 21.15 14.84 -16.11
CA PRO A 59 19.80 14.28 -16.35
C PRO A 59 18.90 14.24 -15.11
N LEU A 60 19.49 14.16 -13.91
CA LEU A 60 18.78 14.15 -12.62
C LEU A 60 18.87 15.48 -11.85
N GLU A 61 19.25 16.57 -12.50
CA GLU A 61 19.35 17.92 -11.88
C GLU A 61 18.08 18.30 -11.12
N VAL A 62 16.92 17.95 -11.66
CA VAL A 62 15.61 18.22 -11.03
C VAL A 62 15.51 17.65 -9.61
N TRP A 63 16.11 16.50 -9.33
CA TRP A 63 16.11 15.92 -7.99
C TRP A 63 16.89 16.76 -6.99
N GLY A 64 18.06 17.28 -7.37
CA GLY A 64 18.83 18.18 -6.51
C GLY A 64 18.09 19.45 -6.14
N HIS A 65 17.47 20.09 -7.15
CA HIS A 65 16.63 21.28 -6.94
C HIS A 65 15.40 20.98 -6.06
N TYR A 66 14.74 19.84 -6.30
CA TYR A 66 13.62 19.39 -5.46
C TYR A 66 14.05 19.20 -3.99
N TRP A 67 15.14 18.50 -3.73
CA TRP A 67 15.62 18.27 -2.37
C TRP A 67 16.00 19.58 -1.66
N ALA A 68 16.69 20.48 -2.36
CA ALA A 68 17.08 21.77 -1.80
C ALA A 68 15.87 22.65 -1.43
N LEU A 69 14.86 22.72 -2.31
CA LEU A 69 13.67 23.51 -2.03
C LEU A 69 12.81 22.85 -0.95
N LYS A 70 12.64 21.52 -1.00
CA LYS A 70 11.89 20.77 0.01
C LYS A 70 12.47 20.92 1.42
N ALA A 71 13.80 20.93 1.57
CA ALA A 71 14.46 21.08 2.86
C ALA A 71 14.15 22.41 3.57
N ARG A 72 13.75 23.43 2.83
CA ARG A 72 13.37 24.73 3.36
C ARG A 72 11.93 25.16 3.01
N LEU A 73 11.08 24.22 2.63
CA LEU A 73 9.75 24.51 2.11
C LEU A 73 8.89 25.36 3.06
N SER A 74 9.03 25.15 4.37
CA SER A 74 8.32 25.94 5.38
C SER A 74 8.66 27.43 5.39
N SER A 75 9.83 27.81 4.88
CA SER A 75 10.31 29.19 4.75
C SER A 75 10.37 29.68 3.30
N ALA A 76 10.03 28.83 2.33
CA ALA A 76 9.99 29.22 0.94
C ALA A 76 8.85 30.22 0.67
N THR A 77 9.08 31.13 -0.26
CA THR A 77 8.05 32.01 -0.78
C THR A 77 7.19 31.30 -1.83
N ALA A 78 5.97 31.78 -2.04
CA ALA A 78 5.10 31.26 -3.09
C ALA A 78 5.77 31.39 -4.48
N GLN A 79 6.53 32.48 -4.72
CA GLN A 79 7.23 32.71 -5.98
C GLN A 79 8.31 31.67 -6.22
N GLU A 80 9.11 31.31 -5.23
CA GLU A 80 10.15 30.27 -5.36
C GLU A 80 9.55 28.90 -5.68
N VAL A 81 8.38 28.60 -5.12
CA VAL A 81 7.65 27.37 -5.45
C VAL A 81 7.13 27.43 -6.88
N GLU A 82 6.51 28.53 -7.27
CA GLU A 82 5.97 28.72 -8.62
C GLU A 82 7.08 28.63 -9.68
N ASP A 83 8.25 29.26 -9.46
CA ASP A 83 9.41 29.19 -10.36
C ASP A 83 9.88 27.73 -10.53
N PHE A 84 9.87 26.93 -9.47
CA PHE A 84 10.21 25.51 -9.56
C PHE A 84 9.16 24.75 -10.37
N LEU A 85 7.87 24.96 -10.09
CA LEU A 85 6.76 24.27 -10.79
C LEU A 85 6.77 24.58 -12.29
N GLN A 86 7.07 25.83 -12.66
CA GLN A 86 7.18 26.23 -14.07
C GLN A 86 8.40 25.64 -14.76
N ARG A 87 9.59 25.72 -14.12
CA ARG A 87 10.84 25.20 -14.68
C ARG A 87 10.77 23.70 -14.96
N TRP A 88 10.17 22.93 -14.05
CA TRP A 88 10.16 21.48 -14.11
C TRP A 88 8.80 20.89 -14.50
N ARG A 89 7.98 21.67 -15.19
CA ARG A 89 6.63 21.31 -15.59
C ARG A 89 6.58 19.95 -16.30
N GLY A 90 5.64 19.09 -15.89
CA GLY A 90 5.42 17.75 -16.43
C GLY A 90 6.28 16.65 -15.83
N THR A 91 7.20 16.99 -14.91
CA THR A 91 8.01 15.99 -14.19
C THR A 91 7.31 15.46 -12.94
N TYR A 92 7.74 14.29 -12.46
CA TYR A 92 7.31 13.77 -11.16
C TYR A 92 7.65 14.74 -10.03
N GLN A 93 8.83 15.36 -10.09
CA GLN A 93 9.32 16.24 -9.01
C GLN A 93 8.50 17.53 -8.91
N GLU A 94 8.00 18.02 -10.03
CA GLU A 94 7.09 19.17 -10.04
C GLU A 94 5.79 18.83 -9.31
N ASP A 95 5.14 17.71 -9.66
CA ASP A 95 3.88 17.31 -9.06
C ASP A 95 4.07 16.88 -7.60
N ARG A 96 5.22 16.29 -7.26
CA ARG A 96 5.59 15.96 -5.88
C ARG A 96 5.83 17.19 -5.02
N LEU A 97 6.50 18.22 -5.54
CA LEU A 97 6.65 19.49 -4.81
C LEU A 97 5.31 20.19 -4.62
N ARG A 98 4.42 20.13 -5.63
CA ARG A 98 3.05 20.62 -5.54
C ARG A 98 2.31 19.94 -4.39
N ASN A 99 2.39 18.61 -4.28
CA ASN A 99 1.84 17.88 -3.15
C ASN A 99 2.40 18.35 -1.80
N ASP A 100 3.73 18.43 -1.67
CA ASP A 100 4.38 18.88 -0.43
C ASP A 100 3.97 20.31 -0.04
N TRP A 101 3.79 21.19 -1.03
CA TRP A 101 3.34 22.57 -0.80
C TRP A 101 1.86 22.65 -0.44
N LEU A 102 1.00 21.87 -1.10
CA LEU A 102 -0.43 21.77 -0.77
C LEU A 102 -0.63 21.27 0.66
N LEU A 103 0.15 20.30 1.13
CA LEU A 103 0.12 19.86 2.52
C LEU A 103 0.44 21.00 3.48
N LEU A 104 1.44 21.83 3.16
CA LEU A 104 1.80 22.99 3.96
C LEU A 104 0.73 24.10 3.94
N LEU A 105 0.14 24.37 2.77
CA LEU A 105 -0.97 25.32 2.63
C LEU A 105 -2.20 24.86 3.44
N GLY A 106 -2.51 23.55 3.38
CA GLY A 106 -3.57 22.95 4.18
C GLY A 106 -3.32 23.10 5.68
N GLN A 107 -2.10 22.84 6.16
CA GLN A 107 -1.72 23.07 7.56
C GLN A 107 -1.86 24.55 7.98
N ARG A 108 -1.57 25.48 7.06
CA ARG A 108 -1.71 26.93 7.27
C ARG A 108 -3.13 27.45 7.07
N ARG A 109 -4.06 26.60 6.63
CA ARG A 109 -5.45 26.98 6.29
C ARG A 109 -5.52 28.07 5.20
N ASN A 110 -4.54 28.12 4.30
CA ASN A 110 -4.53 29.01 3.14
C ASN A 110 -5.32 28.36 1.98
N TRP A 111 -6.65 28.39 2.09
CA TRP A 111 -7.54 27.67 1.20
C TRP A 111 -7.54 28.23 -0.23
N ALA A 112 -7.50 29.53 -0.40
CA ALA A 112 -7.50 30.16 -1.73
C ALA A 112 -6.31 29.67 -2.60
N GLU A 113 -5.12 29.67 -2.03
CA GLU A 113 -3.93 29.20 -2.74
C GLU A 113 -3.91 27.66 -2.87
N PHE A 114 -4.45 26.96 -1.87
CA PHE A 114 -4.62 25.50 -1.94
C PHE A 114 -5.49 25.11 -3.13
N GLU A 115 -6.69 25.67 -3.27
CA GLU A 115 -7.62 25.34 -4.36
C GLU A 115 -7.02 25.67 -5.73
N ARG A 116 -6.38 26.82 -5.87
CA ARG A 116 -5.70 27.22 -7.11
C ARG A 116 -4.70 26.15 -7.58
N LEU A 117 -3.85 25.67 -6.69
CA LEU A 117 -2.80 24.70 -7.01
C LEU A 117 -3.31 23.25 -7.04
N HIS A 118 -4.35 22.92 -6.28
CA HIS A 118 -4.89 21.56 -6.23
C HIS A 118 -5.51 21.13 -7.56
N THR A 119 -6.06 22.06 -8.35
CA THR A 119 -6.60 21.78 -9.70
C THR A 119 -5.53 21.24 -10.68
N GLU A 120 -4.26 21.54 -10.44
CA GLU A 120 -3.14 21.11 -11.27
C GLU A 120 -2.42 19.87 -10.71
N PHE A 121 -2.80 19.37 -9.53
CA PHE A 121 -2.20 18.19 -8.90
C PHE A 121 -2.64 16.92 -9.63
N ARG A 122 -1.70 16.26 -10.31
CA ARG A 122 -1.99 15.16 -11.23
C ARG A 122 -2.03 13.79 -10.55
N MET A 123 -1.19 13.53 -9.56
CA MET A 123 -1.16 12.24 -8.85
C MET A 123 -2.46 11.93 -8.12
N GLN A 124 -3.07 12.90 -7.47
CA GLN A 124 -4.33 12.79 -6.72
C GLN A 124 -4.39 11.57 -5.76
N ASP A 125 -3.24 11.11 -5.30
CA ASP A 125 -3.06 9.90 -4.49
C ASP A 125 -2.88 10.20 -3.00
N ASP A 126 -2.79 11.48 -2.61
CA ASP A 126 -2.62 11.89 -1.23
C ASP A 126 -3.97 12.04 -0.52
N LYS A 127 -4.25 11.08 0.36
CA LYS A 127 -5.50 11.05 1.14
C LYS A 127 -5.68 12.28 2.03
N GLN A 128 -4.59 12.86 2.53
CA GLN A 128 -4.64 14.05 3.39
C GLN A 128 -5.10 15.28 2.59
N LEU A 129 -4.63 15.43 1.35
CA LEU A 129 -5.10 16.49 0.46
C LEU A 129 -6.59 16.33 0.14
N ARG A 130 -7.03 15.10 -0.13
CA ARG A 130 -8.45 14.83 -0.36
C ARG A 130 -9.31 15.17 0.87
N CYS A 131 -8.80 14.91 2.08
CA CYS A 131 -9.48 15.33 3.30
C CYS A 131 -9.57 16.86 3.43
N TYR A 132 -8.52 17.61 3.08
CA TYR A 132 -8.59 19.07 3.05
C TYR A 132 -9.65 19.58 2.05
N ASP A 133 -9.72 18.99 0.87
CA ASP A 133 -10.72 19.33 -0.13
C ASP A 133 -12.16 19.13 0.40
N LEU A 134 -12.42 18.02 1.11
CA LEU A 134 -13.71 17.80 1.78
C LEU A 134 -13.99 18.82 2.89
N ALA A 135 -12.97 19.25 3.64
CA ALA A 135 -13.13 20.28 4.65
C ALA A 135 -13.48 21.64 4.03
N ILE A 136 -12.80 22.02 2.95
CA ILE A 136 -13.09 23.25 2.20
C ILE A 136 -14.53 23.21 1.65
N ALA A 137 -14.91 22.10 1.02
CA ALA A 137 -16.26 21.91 0.50
C ALA A 137 -17.34 22.02 1.57
N SER A 138 -17.06 21.54 2.80
CA SER A 138 -17.97 21.71 3.94
C SER A 138 -18.10 23.17 4.39
N ILE A 139 -16.97 23.88 4.49
CA ILE A 139 -16.92 25.30 4.90
C ILE A 139 -17.70 26.17 3.90
N GLU A 140 -17.61 25.86 2.62
CA GLU A 140 -18.24 26.60 1.53
C GLU A 140 -19.69 26.14 1.23
N GLY A 141 -20.21 25.16 1.96
CA GLY A 141 -21.58 24.67 1.77
C GLY A 141 -21.81 23.89 0.46
N ARG A 142 -20.74 23.41 -0.19
CA ARG A 142 -20.81 22.64 -1.46
C ARG A 142 -20.44 21.16 -1.28
N LEU A 143 -20.62 20.63 -0.07
CA LEU A 143 -20.23 19.26 0.26
C LEU A 143 -21.05 18.23 -0.54
N PRO A 144 -20.40 17.26 -1.24
CA PRO A 144 -21.11 16.20 -1.94
C PRO A 144 -21.90 15.28 -0.99
N GLN A 145 -23.01 14.71 -1.47
CA GLN A 145 -23.87 13.84 -0.66
C GLN A 145 -23.14 12.65 -0.01
N HIS A 146 -22.13 12.10 -0.68
CA HIS A 146 -21.35 10.94 -0.19
C HIS A 146 -20.11 11.31 0.62
N ALA A 147 -19.84 12.59 0.82
CA ALA A 147 -18.60 13.09 1.44
C ALA A 147 -18.36 12.56 2.87
N SER A 148 -19.40 12.39 3.67
CA SER A 148 -19.28 11.80 5.01
C SER A 148 -18.75 10.37 4.96
N THR A 149 -19.28 9.56 4.05
CA THR A 149 -18.82 8.18 3.84
C THR A 149 -17.38 8.15 3.29
N GLU A 150 -17.09 9.02 2.33
CA GLU A 150 -15.74 9.15 1.78
C GLU A 150 -14.72 9.55 2.85
N LEU A 151 -15.04 10.57 3.67
CA LEU A 151 -14.17 10.97 4.77
C LEU A 151 -13.94 9.83 5.76
N GLN A 152 -14.98 9.07 6.12
CA GLN A 152 -14.84 7.92 6.99
C GLN A 152 -13.87 6.89 6.41
N GLN A 153 -13.99 6.55 5.13
CA GLN A 153 -13.09 5.60 4.45
C GLN A 153 -11.64 6.11 4.44
N LEU A 154 -11.43 7.37 4.07
CA LEU A 154 -10.12 8.00 4.06
C LEU A 154 -9.50 7.99 5.46
N TRP A 155 -10.23 8.47 6.46
CA TRP A 155 -9.74 8.65 7.82
C TRP A 155 -9.48 7.33 8.53
N MET A 156 -10.40 6.35 8.42
CA MET A 156 -10.21 5.00 8.99
C MET A 156 -9.06 4.25 8.31
N GLY A 157 -8.85 4.48 7.02
CA GLY A 157 -7.77 3.88 6.24
C GLY A 157 -6.38 4.47 6.50
N GLN A 158 -6.25 5.58 7.24
CA GLN A 158 -4.93 6.13 7.58
C GLN A 158 -4.23 5.27 8.65
N PRO A 159 -2.95 4.90 8.43
CA PRO A 159 -2.20 4.08 9.39
C PRO A 159 -1.88 4.82 10.68
N ALA A 160 -1.71 6.13 10.59
CA ALA A 160 -1.43 7.04 11.69
C ALA A 160 -2.35 8.26 11.61
N ASN A 161 -2.17 9.20 12.53
CA ASN A 161 -2.88 10.45 12.50
C ASN A 161 -2.25 11.43 11.50
N ASP A 162 -3.08 12.16 10.77
CA ASP A 162 -2.70 13.27 9.89
C ASP A 162 -3.55 14.52 10.19
N ASP A 163 -3.05 15.68 9.77
CA ASP A 163 -3.73 16.96 10.01
C ASP A 163 -4.99 17.09 9.15
N GLY A 164 -4.92 16.75 7.86
CA GLY A 164 -6.03 16.99 6.93
C GLY A 164 -7.28 16.23 7.28
N CYS A 165 -7.19 14.90 7.47
CA CYS A 165 -8.37 14.10 7.81
C CYS A 165 -8.88 14.39 9.23
N THR A 166 -7.99 14.76 10.17
CA THR A 166 -8.41 15.21 11.51
C THR A 166 -9.15 16.53 11.43
N TYR A 167 -8.66 17.49 10.65
CA TYR A 167 -9.31 18.77 10.44
C TYR A 167 -10.66 18.61 9.73
N ALA A 168 -10.71 17.81 8.65
CA ALA A 168 -11.96 17.52 7.96
C ALA A 168 -12.98 16.85 8.88
N ALA A 169 -12.57 15.87 9.69
CA ALA A 169 -13.46 15.24 10.66
C ALA A 169 -14.01 16.23 11.68
N SER A 170 -13.18 17.15 12.19
CA SER A 170 -13.60 18.21 13.11
C SER A 170 -14.59 19.18 12.46
N THR A 171 -14.30 19.60 11.21
CA THR A 171 -15.15 20.53 10.46
C THR A 171 -16.52 19.92 10.15
N LEU A 172 -16.54 18.70 9.60
CA LEU A 172 -17.78 18.02 9.25
C LEU A 172 -18.60 17.63 10.50
N TYR A 173 -17.93 17.27 11.61
CA TYR A 173 -18.60 16.99 12.87
C TYR A 173 -19.27 18.24 13.45
N ALA A 174 -18.58 19.38 13.45
CA ALA A 174 -19.14 20.65 13.91
C ALA A 174 -20.33 21.14 13.06
N ALA A 175 -20.35 20.77 11.77
CA ALA A 175 -21.44 21.04 10.83
C ALA A 175 -22.55 19.97 10.85
N GLU A 176 -22.53 19.02 11.79
CA GLU A 176 -23.47 17.88 11.89
C GLU A 176 -23.50 16.97 10.64
N GLN A 177 -22.43 17.01 9.83
CA GLN A 177 -22.27 16.24 8.59
C GLN A 177 -21.49 14.93 8.81
N LEU A 178 -20.87 14.72 9.97
CA LEU A 178 -20.20 13.50 10.36
C LEU A 178 -20.82 12.96 11.65
N PRO A 179 -21.30 11.70 11.71
CA PRO A 179 -21.89 11.16 12.93
C PRO A 179 -20.84 10.95 14.03
N ALA A 180 -21.22 11.21 15.29
CA ALA A 180 -20.37 11.00 16.46
C ALA A 180 -19.79 9.58 16.53
N LEU A 181 -20.57 8.58 16.11
CA LEU A 181 -20.14 7.18 16.08
C LEU A 181 -18.87 7.00 15.23
N ALA A 182 -18.77 7.64 14.07
CA ALA A 182 -17.58 7.56 13.21
C ALA A 182 -16.32 8.11 13.93
N VAL A 183 -16.48 9.18 14.71
CA VAL A 183 -15.37 9.75 15.50
C VAL A 183 -14.95 8.79 16.62
N TRP A 184 -15.92 8.19 17.33
CA TRP A 184 -15.64 7.17 18.34
C TRP A 184 -14.97 5.93 17.75
N GLN A 185 -15.39 5.47 16.57
CA GLN A 185 -14.76 4.35 15.86
C GLN A 185 -13.28 4.65 15.55
N ARG A 186 -12.95 5.88 15.13
CA ARG A 186 -11.55 6.29 14.93
C ARG A 186 -10.75 6.25 16.25
N ALA A 187 -11.33 6.70 17.36
CA ALA A 187 -10.70 6.62 18.68
C ALA A 187 -10.44 5.15 19.09
N ARG A 188 -11.41 4.25 18.84
CA ARG A 188 -11.29 2.81 19.10
C ARG A 188 -10.17 2.16 18.26
N LEU A 189 -10.02 2.52 16.98
CA LEU A 189 -8.89 2.08 16.15
C LEU A 189 -7.55 2.56 16.70
N GLY A 190 -7.49 3.79 17.21
CA GLY A 190 -6.32 4.30 17.92
C GLY A 190 -5.97 3.48 19.17
N ALA A 191 -6.97 3.12 19.97
CA ALA A 191 -6.80 2.27 21.16
C ALA A 191 -6.33 0.86 20.79
N GLU A 192 -6.90 0.26 19.75
CA GLU A 192 -6.53 -1.04 19.22
C GLU A 192 -5.05 -1.10 18.81
N ARG A 193 -4.60 -0.11 18.06
CA ARG A 193 -3.23 0.00 17.51
C ARG A 193 -2.21 0.57 18.50
N ASN A 194 -2.63 0.86 19.72
CA ASN A 194 -1.81 1.56 20.73
C ASN A 194 -1.29 2.93 20.27
N GLN A 195 -2.09 3.64 19.50
CA GLN A 195 -1.79 4.97 18.97
C GLN A 195 -2.50 6.05 19.78
N LEU A 196 -1.87 6.49 20.88
CA LEU A 196 -2.43 7.50 21.78
C LEU A 196 -2.78 8.81 21.06
N SER A 197 -1.96 9.25 20.10
CA SER A 197 -2.20 10.48 19.33
C SER A 197 -3.47 10.38 18.49
N THR A 198 -3.71 9.25 17.83
CA THR A 198 -4.93 9.00 17.04
C THR A 198 -6.18 9.03 17.91
N ALA A 199 -6.15 8.32 19.06
CA ALA A 199 -7.26 8.33 20.00
C ALA A 199 -7.50 9.73 20.59
N ARG A 200 -6.42 10.47 20.91
CA ARG A 200 -6.49 11.82 21.46
C ARG A 200 -7.15 12.79 20.48
N ASN A 201 -6.73 12.78 19.23
CA ASN A 201 -7.26 13.71 18.23
C ASN A 201 -8.74 13.42 17.92
N ALA A 202 -9.13 12.16 17.82
CA ALA A 202 -10.54 11.81 17.68
C ALA A 202 -11.36 12.22 18.93
N LEU A 203 -10.83 11.96 20.12
CA LEU A 203 -11.54 12.31 21.36
C LEU A 203 -11.65 13.84 21.55
N ALA A 204 -10.66 14.60 21.10
CA ALA A 204 -10.72 16.07 21.13
C ALA A 204 -11.87 16.65 20.30
N ILE A 205 -12.35 15.91 19.29
CA ILE A 205 -13.51 16.30 18.47
C ILE A 205 -14.82 16.02 19.20
N VAL A 206 -14.99 14.78 19.71
CA VAL A 206 -16.31 14.30 20.20
C VAL A 206 -16.50 14.45 21.70
N ALA A 207 -15.42 14.48 22.50
CA ALA A 207 -15.47 14.56 23.97
C ALA A 207 -14.20 15.19 24.56
N PRO A 208 -13.90 16.48 24.25
CA PRO A 208 -12.64 17.14 24.62
C PRO A 208 -12.36 17.13 26.13
N GLN A 209 -13.41 17.15 26.95
CA GLN A 209 -13.31 17.10 28.43
C GLN A 209 -12.67 15.80 28.95
N HIS A 210 -12.61 14.74 28.14
CA HIS A 210 -12.08 13.43 28.54
C HIS A 210 -10.67 13.15 28.02
N VAL A 211 -10.07 14.04 27.24
CA VAL A 211 -8.74 13.86 26.63
C VAL A 211 -7.65 13.56 27.67
N ALA A 212 -7.70 14.24 28.82
CA ALA A 212 -6.72 14.03 29.89
C ALA A 212 -6.71 12.60 30.45
N ALA A 213 -7.83 11.88 30.40
CA ALA A 213 -7.95 10.52 30.92
C ALA A 213 -7.20 9.48 30.05
N LEU A 214 -6.95 9.79 28.77
CA LEU A 214 -6.35 8.83 27.81
C LEU A 214 -4.95 8.35 28.24
N ALA A 215 -4.12 9.22 28.80
CA ALA A 215 -2.76 8.84 29.21
C ALA A 215 -2.78 7.70 30.25
N GLY A 216 -3.65 7.78 31.25
CA GLY A 216 -3.84 6.75 32.27
C GLY A 216 -4.44 5.47 31.68
N LEU A 217 -5.46 5.63 30.83
CA LEU A 217 -6.13 4.52 30.14
C LEU A 217 -5.15 3.72 29.27
N PHE A 218 -4.31 4.40 28.48
CA PHE A 218 -3.33 3.72 27.60
C PHE A 218 -2.18 3.08 28.37
N LYS A 219 -1.75 3.69 29.49
CA LYS A 219 -0.67 3.17 30.32
C LYS A 219 -1.07 1.88 31.04
N SER A 220 -2.27 1.82 31.61
CA SER A 220 -2.74 0.68 32.40
C SER A 220 -4.26 0.50 32.25
N PRO A 221 -4.74 -0.07 31.13
CA PRO A 221 -6.17 -0.19 30.86
C PRO A 221 -6.90 -1.05 31.90
N GLN A 222 -6.27 -2.12 32.40
CA GLN A 222 -6.84 -2.96 33.44
C GLN A 222 -7.04 -2.19 34.76
N ALA A 223 -6.03 -1.47 35.22
CA ALA A 223 -6.13 -0.67 36.44
C ALA A 223 -7.16 0.45 36.29
N TYR A 224 -7.24 1.05 35.11
CA TYR A 224 -8.25 2.06 34.78
C TYR A 224 -9.67 1.51 34.88
N LEU A 225 -9.93 0.32 34.31
CA LEU A 225 -11.23 -0.36 34.33
C LEU A 225 -11.62 -0.88 35.70
N SER A 226 -10.66 -1.28 36.55
CA SER A 226 -10.89 -1.93 37.84
C SER A 226 -10.88 -0.97 39.02
N ASN A 227 -10.62 0.34 38.80
CA ASN A 227 -10.55 1.31 39.88
C ASN A 227 -11.91 1.45 40.60
N PRO A 228 -12.01 1.15 41.88
CA PRO A 228 -13.27 1.22 42.62
C PRO A 228 -13.68 2.66 42.95
N LYS A 229 -12.73 3.61 42.90
CA LYS A 229 -12.95 5.02 43.25
C LYS A 229 -13.51 5.87 42.13
N THR A 230 -13.45 5.37 40.89
CA THR A 230 -13.89 6.11 39.69
C THR A 230 -14.66 5.18 38.76
N THR A 231 -15.79 5.64 38.25
CA THR A 231 -16.52 4.93 37.19
C THR A 231 -16.33 5.73 35.89
N PRO A 232 -15.47 5.26 34.98
CA PRO A 232 -15.30 5.90 33.68
C PRO A 232 -16.62 5.99 32.90
N PRO A 233 -16.82 7.03 32.07
CA PRO A 233 -17.92 7.02 31.10
C PRO A 233 -17.86 5.79 30.19
N PRO A 234 -19.02 5.27 29.73
CA PRO A 234 -19.08 4.05 28.88
C PRO A 234 -18.14 4.09 27.70
N ALA A 235 -18.09 5.17 26.96
CA ALA A 235 -17.21 5.31 25.80
C ALA A 235 -15.71 5.20 26.16
N LEU A 236 -15.27 5.72 27.30
CA LEU A 236 -13.88 5.56 27.76
C LEU A 236 -13.61 4.14 28.29
N ALA A 237 -14.60 3.50 28.93
CA ALA A 237 -14.50 2.09 29.31
C ALA A 237 -14.38 1.21 28.05
N THR A 238 -15.11 1.52 26.98
CA THR A 238 -14.98 0.87 25.66
C THR A 238 -13.56 0.99 25.11
N LEU A 239 -12.97 2.20 25.10
CA LEU A 239 -11.59 2.38 24.67
C LEU A 239 -10.59 1.57 25.51
N ALA A 240 -10.79 1.54 26.83
CA ALA A 240 -9.91 0.79 27.74
C ALA A 240 -10.05 -0.73 27.53
N LEU A 241 -11.27 -1.24 27.30
CA LEU A 241 -11.52 -2.65 27.01
C LEU A 241 -10.90 -3.05 25.65
N VAL A 242 -11.03 -2.22 24.61
CA VAL A 242 -10.37 -2.43 23.31
C VAL A 242 -8.85 -2.46 23.47
N ARG A 243 -8.30 -1.52 24.26
CA ARG A 243 -6.85 -1.47 24.53
C ARG A 243 -6.37 -2.70 25.31
N LEU A 244 -7.14 -3.15 26.30
CA LEU A 244 -6.83 -4.37 27.08
C LEU A 244 -6.92 -5.61 26.19
N ALA A 245 -7.99 -5.74 25.40
CA ALA A 245 -8.20 -6.87 24.51
C ALA A 245 -7.05 -7.09 23.53
N SER A 246 -6.37 -6.03 23.08
CA SER A 246 -5.21 -6.15 22.19
C SER A 246 -4.03 -6.91 22.82
N SER A 247 -3.89 -6.89 24.14
CA SER A 247 -2.85 -7.59 24.89
C SER A 247 -3.35 -8.84 25.64
N ASP A 248 -4.55 -8.77 26.22
CA ASP A 248 -5.16 -9.84 27.01
C ASP A 248 -6.68 -9.91 26.72
N PRO A 249 -7.09 -10.69 25.70
CA PRO A 249 -8.49 -10.82 25.33
C PRO A 249 -9.34 -11.52 26.43
N ASP A 250 -8.77 -12.47 27.17
CA ASP A 250 -9.51 -13.21 28.18
C ASP A 250 -9.82 -12.32 29.38
N GLN A 251 -8.86 -11.52 29.82
CA GLN A 251 -9.07 -10.54 30.91
C GLN A 251 -10.08 -9.44 30.46
N ALA A 252 -10.01 -9.00 29.22
CA ALA A 252 -10.99 -8.04 28.68
C ALA A 252 -12.40 -8.64 28.67
N ALA A 253 -12.55 -9.90 28.25
CA ALA A 253 -13.82 -10.63 28.27
C ALA A 253 -14.38 -10.77 29.68
N GLN A 254 -13.52 -11.11 30.65
CA GLN A 254 -13.93 -11.22 32.06
C GLN A 254 -14.44 -9.88 32.59
N LEU A 255 -13.69 -8.78 32.40
CA LEU A 255 -14.10 -7.45 32.86
C LEU A 255 -15.37 -6.96 32.18
N LEU A 256 -15.52 -7.21 30.90
CA LEU A 256 -16.73 -6.85 30.16
C LEU A 256 -17.94 -7.56 30.76
N ARG A 257 -17.90 -8.89 30.96
CA ARG A 257 -19.02 -9.69 31.50
C ARG A 257 -19.38 -9.30 32.93
N THR A 258 -18.39 -9.11 33.80
CA THR A 258 -18.62 -8.96 35.22
C THR A 258 -18.88 -7.53 35.69
N ARG A 259 -18.41 -6.52 34.93
CA ARG A 259 -18.47 -5.14 35.39
C ARG A 259 -19.08 -4.18 34.39
N TRP A 260 -18.85 -4.36 33.09
CA TRP A 260 -19.15 -3.31 32.10
C TRP A 260 -20.36 -3.61 31.21
N GLN A 261 -20.82 -4.86 31.14
CA GLN A 261 -21.88 -5.28 30.22
C GLN A 261 -23.15 -4.43 30.36
N GLN A 262 -23.56 -4.09 31.57
CA GLN A 262 -24.79 -3.31 31.82
C GLN A 262 -24.61 -1.81 31.54
N SER A 263 -23.38 -1.32 31.52
CA SER A 263 -23.06 0.10 31.36
C SER A 263 -22.81 0.51 29.93
N LEU A 264 -22.43 -0.44 29.05
CA LEU A 264 -22.14 -0.19 27.64
C LEU A 264 -23.40 -0.34 26.80
N SER A 265 -23.56 0.48 25.78
CA SER A 265 -24.55 0.29 24.74
C SER A 265 -24.34 -1.04 23.98
N ALA A 266 -25.37 -1.52 23.28
CA ALA A 266 -25.26 -2.76 22.50
C ALA A 266 -24.12 -2.67 21.44
N GLU A 267 -24.01 -1.54 20.75
CA GLU A 267 -22.95 -1.29 19.75
C GLU A 267 -21.56 -1.32 20.38
N GLU A 268 -21.38 -0.67 21.53
CA GLU A 268 -20.09 -0.69 22.26
C GLU A 268 -19.71 -2.10 22.72
N GLN A 269 -20.70 -2.88 23.24
CA GLN A 269 -20.47 -4.28 23.58
C GLN A 269 -20.07 -5.11 22.37
N HIS A 270 -20.79 -4.97 21.23
CA HIS A 270 -20.49 -5.70 20.01
C HIS A 270 -19.09 -5.36 19.50
N TRP A 271 -18.68 -4.09 19.52
CA TRP A 271 -17.33 -3.68 19.12
C TRP A 271 -16.25 -4.33 20.00
N VAL A 272 -16.44 -4.29 21.32
CA VAL A 272 -15.47 -4.89 22.26
C VAL A 272 -15.41 -6.41 22.10
N TRP A 273 -16.55 -7.09 21.98
CA TRP A 273 -16.58 -8.54 21.73
C TRP A 273 -15.94 -8.90 20.37
N GLY A 274 -16.20 -8.12 19.35
CA GLY A 274 -15.54 -8.26 18.04
C GLY A 274 -14.03 -8.15 18.14
N MET A 275 -13.52 -7.16 18.90
CA MET A 275 -12.08 -6.99 19.14
C MET A 275 -11.47 -8.17 19.93
N ILE A 276 -12.16 -8.63 20.99
CA ILE A 276 -11.73 -9.80 21.79
C ILE A 276 -11.68 -11.04 20.89
N GLY A 277 -12.75 -11.31 20.12
CA GLY A 277 -12.83 -12.44 19.20
C GLY A 277 -11.75 -12.38 18.12
N LYS A 278 -11.50 -11.21 17.56
CA LYS A 278 -10.43 -10.98 16.57
C LYS A 278 -9.05 -11.32 17.12
N VAL A 279 -8.69 -10.85 18.32
CA VAL A 279 -7.37 -11.13 18.90
C VAL A 279 -7.26 -12.61 19.26
N ALA A 280 -8.31 -13.24 19.80
CA ALA A 280 -8.36 -14.66 20.06
C ALA A 280 -8.18 -15.49 18.77
N ALA A 281 -8.88 -15.10 17.68
CA ALA A 281 -8.75 -15.77 16.37
C ALA A 281 -7.33 -15.66 15.80
N ARG A 282 -6.69 -14.49 15.90
CA ARG A 282 -5.29 -14.28 15.48
C ARG A 282 -4.30 -15.13 16.27
N ARG A 283 -4.61 -15.44 17.53
CA ARG A 283 -3.82 -16.32 18.39
C ARG A 283 -4.19 -17.80 18.24
N LEU A 284 -5.09 -18.11 17.32
CA LEU A 284 -5.62 -19.46 17.10
C LEU A 284 -6.31 -20.06 18.33
N SER A 285 -6.85 -19.22 19.21
CA SER A 285 -7.58 -19.65 20.40
C SER A 285 -8.90 -20.34 20.01
N ASP A 286 -9.23 -21.42 20.69
CA ASP A 286 -10.49 -22.14 20.50
C ASP A 286 -11.71 -21.34 20.98
N ASN A 287 -11.52 -20.39 21.91
CA ASN A 287 -12.58 -19.52 22.42
C ASN A 287 -12.99 -18.39 21.45
N ALA A 288 -12.32 -18.25 20.30
CA ALA A 288 -12.55 -17.13 19.38
C ALA A 288 -14.01 -17.02 18.94
N LEU A 289 -14.62 -18.15 18.53
CA LEU A 289 -16.01 -18.17 18.09
C LEU A 289 -17.02 -17.94 19.22
N ASP A 290 -16.69 -18.32 20.47
CA ASP A 290 -17.54 -18.05 21.64
C ASP A 290 -17.56 -16.55 21.97
N TYR A 291 -16.45 -15.85 21.78
CA TYR A 291 -16.39 -14.40 21.90
C TYR A 291 -17.19 -13.71 20.80
N PHE A 292 -17.02 -14.11 19.55
CA PHE A 292 -17.82 -13.57 18.45
C PHE A 292 -19.31 -13.89 18.58
N ALA A 293 -19.71 -14.98 19.21
CA ALA A 293 -21.10 -15.33 19.46
C ALA A 293 -21.83 -14.32 20.37
N GLN A 294 -21.10 -13.50 21.13
CA GLN A 294 -21.69 -12.40 21.92
C GLN A 294 -22.13 -11.22 21.06
N VAL A 295 -21.64 -11.11 19.81
CA VAL A 295 -22.02 -10.05 18.86
C VAL A 295 -23.37 -10.41 18.23
N LYS A 296 -24.43 -9.69 18.59
CA LYS A 296 -25.77 -9.93 18.06
C LYS A 296 -26.00 -9.25 16.70
N GLN A 297 -25.34 -8.12 16.47
CA GLN A 297 -25.43 -7.37 15.22
C GLN A 297 -24.02 -7.24 14.61
N LEU A 298 -23.74 -8.08 13.60
CA LEU A 298 -22.43 -8.15 12.97
C LEU A 298 -22.05 -6.87 12.22
N THR A 299 -23.04 -6.10 11.76
CA THR A 299 -22.82 -4.80 11.09
C THR A 299 -22.26 -3.70 12.01
N ASP A 300 -22.21 -3.94 13.32
CA ASP A 300 -21.52 -3.05 14.28
C ASP A 300 -19.97 -3.25 14.22
N LEU A 301 -19.51 -4.34 13.59
CA LEU A 301 -18.08 -4.65 13.44
C LEU A 301 -17.50 -4.02 12.18
N ASN A 302 -16.19 -3.74 12.23
CA ASN A 302 -15.44 -3.38 11.03
C ASN A 302 -15.07 -4.62 10.18
N ASP A 303 -14.74 -4.40 8.92
CA ASP A 303 -14.38 -5.46 7.97
C ASP A 303 -13.24 -6.36 8.46
N ASP A 304 -12.24 -5.81 9.16
CA ASP A 304 -11.13 -6.61 9.68
C ASP A 304 -11.60 -7.58 10.78
N SER A 305 -12.47 -7.16 11.68
CA SER A 305 -13.06 -8.07 12.69
C SER A 305 -13.93 -9.14 12.05
N LEU A 306 -14.73 -8.78 11.03
CA LEU A 306 -15.56 -9.70 10.25
C LEU A 306 -14.69 -10.71 9.46
N ALA A 307 -13.60 -10.26 8.88
CA ALA A 307 -12.63 -11.12 8.20
C ALA A 307 -12.00 -12.16 9.16
N TRP A 308 -11.73 -11.77 10.41
CA TRP A 308 -11.23 -12.72 11.41
C TRP A 308 -12.31 -13.65 11.93
N LEU A 309 -13.56 -13.20 12.04
CA LEU A 309 -14.70 -14.10 12.30
C LEU A 309 -14.82 -15.16 11.20
N ALA A 310 -14.78 -14.74 9.92
CA ALA A 310 -14.84 -15.66 8.79
C ALA A 310 -13.70 -16.69 8.82
N ARG A 311 -12.45 -16.25 9.09
CA ARG A 311 -11.30 -17.16 9.22
C ARG A 311 -11.43 -18.13 10.40
N ALA A 312 -11.91 -17.67 11.56
CA ALA A 312 -12.16 -18.54 12.71
C ALA A 312 -13.26 -19.58 12.40
N ALA A 313 -14.31 -19.16 11.71
CA ALA A 313 -15.39 -20.04 11.27
C ALA A 313 -14.93 -21.07 10.22
N LEU A 314 -14.10 -20.66 9.26
CA LEU A 314 -13.45 -21.57 8.29
C LEU A 314 -12.61 -22.64 8.99
N ARG A 315 -11.76 -22.24 9.95
CA ARG A 315 -10.95 -23.18 10.73
C ARG A 315 -11.79 -24.20 11.48
N ALA A 316 -12.97 -23.80 11.94
CA ALA A 316 -13.90 -24.66 12.69
C ALA A 316 -14.92 -25.40 11.79
N GLY A 317 -14.89 -25.23 10.46
CA GLY A 317 -15.87 -25.82 9.55
C GLY A 317 -17.30 -25.29 9.69
N GLN A 318 -17.48 -24.09 10.29
CA GLN A 318 -18.80 -23.51 10.57
C GLN A 318 -19.26 -22.59 9.42
N TRP A 319 -19.68 -23.20 8.33
CA TRP A 319 -19.99 -22.53 7.05
C TRP A 319 -21.09 -21.47 7.13
N ASP A 320 -22.11 -21.67 7.97
CA ASP A 320 -23.16 -20.69 8.24
C ASP A 320 -22.60 -19.39 8.83
N LYS A 321 -21.61 -19.49 9.70
CA LYS A 321 -20.92 -18.31 10.26
C LYS A 321 -20.02 -17.62 9.24
N VAL A 322 -19.40 -18.39 8.34
CA VAL A 322 -18.62 -17.81 7.21
C VAL A 322 -19.55 -16.93 6.37
N GLN A 323 -20.70 -17.44 5.95
CA GLN A 323 -21.66 -16.68 5.15
C GLN A 323 -22.14 -15.41 5.87
N ARG A 324 -22.53 -15.53 7.13
CA ARG A 324 -23.01 -14.38 7.91
C ARG A 324 -21.93 -13.32 8.10
N ALA A 325 -20.67 -13.73 8.32
CA ALA A 325 -19.56 -12.80 8.45
C ALA A 325 -19.33 -12.03 7.13
N ILE A 326 -19.29 -12.74 5.99
CA ILE A 326 -19.10 -12.11 4.68
C ILE A 326 -20.27 -11.18 4.32
N ALA A 327 -21.51 -11.62 4.57
CA ALA A 327 -22.70 -10.81 4.30
C ALA A 327 -22.76 -9.49 5.10
N ALA A 328 -22.08 -9.44 6.27
CA ALA A 328 -22.00 -8.25 7.10
C ALA A 328 -20.85 -7.30 6.70
N MET A 329 -19.91 -7.72 5.85
CA MET A 329 -18.80 -6.88 5.35
C MET A 329 -19.29 -5.74 4.46
N SER A 330 -18.46 -4.73 4.29
CA SER A 330 -18.72 -3.66 3.33
C SER A 330 -18.86 -4.19 1.90
N PRO A 331 -19.62 -3.52 1.00
CA PRO A 331 -19.78 -3.94 -0.39
C PRO A 331 -18.45 -4.15 -1.12
N ALA A 332 -17.43 -3.32 -0.84
CA ALA A 332 -16.11 -3.45 -1.42
C ALA A 332 -15.40 -4.75 -0.98
N GLN A 333 -15.51 -5.11 0.29
CA GLN A 333 -14.95 -6.37 0.79
C GLN A 333 -15.72 -7.58 0.27
N GLN A 334 -17.04 -7.52 0.16
CA GLN A 334 -17.82 -8.62 -0.41
C GLN A 334 -17.47 -8.93 -1.87
N GLN A 335 -16.89 -7.97 -2.61
CA GLN A 335 -16.44 -8.13 -3.99
C GLN A 335 -14.98 -8.58 -4.10
N ASP A 336 -14.22 -8.63 -3.00
CA ASP A 336 -12.87 -9.18 -3.00
C ASP A 336 -12.91 -10.68 -3.31
N SER A 337 -12.05 -11.13 -4.23
CA SER A 337 -12.02 -12.52 -4.71
C SER A 337 -11.87 -13.55 -3.58
N THR A 338 -11.15 -13.20 -2.51
CA THR A 338 -11.06 -14.03 -1.30
C THR A 338 -12.44 -14.34 -0.73
N TRP A 339 -13.25 -13.31 -0.53
CA TRP A 339 -14.55 -13.48 0.12
C TRP A 339 -15.61 -14.01 -0.83
N VAL A 340 -15.55 -13.67 -2.11
CA VAL A 340 -16.38 -14.29 -3.16
C VAL A 340 -16.15 -15.79 -3.21
N TYR A 341 -14.89 -16.23 -3.22
CA TYR A 341 -14.53 -17.66 -3.23
C TYR A 341 -15.08 -18.39 -2.00
N TRP A 342 -14.81 -17.87 -0.79
CA TRP A 342 -15.27 -18.53 0.44
C TRP A 342 -16.77 -18.49 0.62
N GLN A 343 -17.47 -17.49 0.09
CA GLN A 343 -18.94 -17.45 0.04
C GLN A 343 -19.48 -18.55 -0.86
N ALA A 344 -18.89 -18.74 -2.05
CA ALA A 344 -19.26 -19.81 -2.95
C ALA A 344 -19.04 -21.20 -2.32
N ARG A 345 -17.89 -21.42 -1.69
CA ARG A 345 -17.59 -22.67 -0.97
C ARG A 345 -18.60 -22.95 0.15
N ALA A 346 -18.98 -21.93 0.89
CA ALA A 346 -19.99 -22.06 1.95
C ALA A 346 -21.38 -22.43 1.40
N LEU A 347 -21.80 -21.86 0.25
CA LEU A 347 -23.04 -22.24 -0.43
C LEU A 347 -23.02 -23.69 -0.92
N LEU A 348 -21.91 -24.16 -1.46
CA LEU A 348 -21.76 -25.55 -1.92
C LEU A 348 -21.96 -26.57 -0.80
N THR A 349 -21.63 -26.23 0.45
CA THR A 349 -21.82 -27.13 1.60
C THR A 349 -23.29 -27.23 2.05
N GLN A 350 -24.16 -26.27 1.69
CA GLN A 350 -25.60 -26.30 1.99
C GLN A 350 -26.38 -27.20 1.03
N GLY A 351 -25.89 -27.40 -0.17
CA GLY A 351 -26.29 -28.48 -1.07
C GLY A 351 -27.61 -28.33 -1.82
N THR A 352 -28.35 -27.20 -1.66
CA THR A 352 -29.56 -27.01 -2.46
C THR A 352 -29.23 -26.69 -3.92
N PRO A 353 -30.08 -27.05 -4.90
CA PRO A 353 -29.85 -26.69 -6.31
C PRO A 353 -29.69 -25.17 -6.53
N ALA A 354 -30.42 -24.34 -5.76
CA ALA A 354 -30.33 -22.88 -5.82
C ALA A 354 -28.97 -22.40 -5.30
N ASP A 355 -28.48 -22.97 -4.20
CA ASP A 355 -27.16 -22.63 -3.64
C ASP A 355 -26.02 -23.05 -4.57
N GLN A 356 -26.14 -24.21 -5.20
CA GLN A 356 -25.18 -24.68 -6.19
C GLN A 356 -25.11 -23.73 -7.40
N ALA A 357 -26.26 -23.32 -7.97
CA ALA A 357 -26.29 -22.37 -9.08
C ALA A 357 -25.69 -21.01 -8.69
N ARG A 358 -25.99 -20.51 -7.48
CA ARG A 358 -25.43 -19.26 -6.97
C ARG A 358 -23.92 -19.36 -6.73
N ALA A 359 -23.44 -20.48 -6.19
CA ALA A 359 -22.01 -20.73 -6.00
C ALA A 359 -21.25 -20.76 -7.33
N GLN A 360 -21.81 -21.45 -8.35
CA GLN A 360 -21.23 -21.46 -9.70
C GLN A 360 -21.17 -20.06 -10.31
N ALA A 361 -22.20 -19.25 -10.14
CA ALA A 361 -22.20 -17.85 -10.61
C ALA A 361 -21.13 -17.01 -9.91
N LEU A 362 -20.95 -17.16 -8.59
CA LEU A 362 -19.90 -16.48 -7.82
C LEU A 362 -18.52 -16.91 -8.27
N LEU A 363 -18.25 -18.21 -8.38
CA LEU A 363 -16.96 -18.72 -8.87
C LEU A 363 -16.70 -18.22 -10.29
N GLY A 364 -17.71 -18.26 -11.18
CA GLY A 364 -17.59 -17.76 -12.55
C GLY A 364 -17.27 -16.27 -12.63
N SER A 365 -17.70 -15.47 -11.65
CA SER A 365 -17.44 -14.02 -11.62
C SER A 365 -15.98 -13.66 -11.32
N ILE A 366 -15.23 -14.57 -10.71
CA ILE A 366 -13.83 -14.35 -10.32
C ILE A 366 -12.85 -15.30 -11.04
N ALA A 367 -13.31 -16.38 -11.67
CA ALA A 367 -12.44 -17.38 -12.30
C ALA A 367 -11.46 -16.74 -13.29
N GLY A 368 -10.17 -17.02 -13.14
CA GLY A 368 -9.12 -16.39 -13.94
C GLY A 368 -7.73 -16.96 -13.67
N VAL A 369 -6.72 -16.35 -14.28
CA VAL A 369 -5.31 -16.80 -14.20
C VAL A 369 -4.44 -15.96 -13.27
N ASP A 370 -4.90 -14.78 -12.86
CA ASP A 370 -4.05 -13.74 -12.27
C ASP A 370 -4.02 -13.72 -10.73
N GLY A 371 -4.78 -14.56 -10.04
CA GLY A 371 -4.82 -14.58 -8.58
C GLY A 371 -5.00 -15.98 -8.02
N PHE A 372 -4.74 -16.13 -6.72
CA PHE A 372 -4.85 -17.44 -6.05
C PHE A 372 -6.29 -17.94 -5.99
N TYR A 373 -7.23 -17.10 -5.57
CA TYR A 373 -8.65 -17.48 -5.49
C TYR A 373 -9.31 -17.54 -6.86
N GLU A 374 -8.84 -16.76 -7.82
CA GLU A 374 -9.25 -16.78 -9.22
C GLU A 374 -8.93 -18.13 -9.88
N GLN A 375 -7.71 -18.64 -9.63
CA GLN A 375 -7.29 -19.96 -10.11
C GLN A 375 -8.06 -21.08 -9.41
N LEU A 376 -8.23 -21.02 -8.09
CA LEU A 376 -9.06 -21.99 -7.36
C LEU A 376 -10.50 -22.02 -7.87
N ALA A 377 -11.07 -20.85 -8.17
CA ALA A 377 -12.43 -20.77 -8.72
C ALA A 377 -12.52 -21.42 -10.10
N ALA A 378 -11.51 -21.22 -10.96
CA ALA A 378 -11.46 -21.88 -12.26
C ALA A 378 -11.34 -23.41 -12.10
N GLU A 379 -10.49 -23.89 -11.20
CA GLU A 379 -10.35 -25.33 -10.88
C GLU A 379 -11.66 -25.93 -10.34
N ASP A 380 -12.33 -25.28 -9.39
CA ASP A 380 -13.61 -25.72 -8.84
C ASP A 380 -14.73 -25.78 -9.90
N LEU A 381 -14.63 -24.97 -10.97
CA LEU A 381 -15.53 -25.00 -12.13
C LEU A 381 -15.13 -26.06 -13.19
N GLY A 382 -14.05 -26.82 -12.97
CA GLY A 382 -13.51 -27.76 -13.93
C GLY A 382 -12.89 -27.11 -15.17
N GLN A 383 -12.53 -25.82 -15.09
CA GLN A 383 -11.88 -25.07 -16.15
C GLN A 383 -10.37 -25.27 -16.07
N ALA A 384 -9.73 -25.50 -17.22
CA ALA A 384 -8.27 -25.51 -17.27
C ALA A 384 -7.74 -24.09 -17.10
N VAL A 385 -6.85 -23.88 -16.13
CA VAL A 385 -6.12 -22.61 -15.96
C VAL A 385 -5.05 -22.55 -17.05
N LEU A 386 -5.44 -22.12 -18.23
CA LEU A 386 -4.53 -21.98 -19.36
C LEU A 386 -4.04 -20.53 -19.44
N PRO A 387 -2.71 -20.33 -19.55
CA PRO A 387 -2.18 -19.01 -19.76
C PRO A 387 -2.72 -18.44 -21.09
N PRO A 388 -3.18 -17.18 -21.14
CA PRO A 388 -3.52 -16.54 -22.39
C PRO A 388 -2.30 -16.47 -23.33
N PRO A 389 -2.53 -16.38 -24.65
CA PRO A 389 -1.43 -16.33 -25.61
C PRO A 389 -0.53 -15.11 -25.34
N GLU A 390 0.79 -15.30 -25.54
CA GLU A 390 1.76 -14.20 -25.45
C GLU A 390 1.40 -13.12 -26.48
N PRO A 391 1.32 -11.84 -26.08
CA PRO A 391 1.05 -10.75 -27.00
C PRO A 391 2.20 -10.55 -28.00
N GLN A 392 1.90 -9.92 -29.14
CA GLN A 392 2.95 -9.50 -30.07
C GLN A 392 3.96 -8.60 -29.31
N PRO A 393 5.27 -8.86 -29.44
CA PRO A 393 6.29 -8.03 -28.82
C PRO A 393 6.11 -6.54 -29.20
N PRO A 394 6.57 -5.61 -28.35
CA PRO A 394 6.62 -4.20 -28.73
C PRO A 394 7.44 -4.00 -30.01
N THR A 395 6.93 -3.18 -30.91
CA THR A 395 7.64 -2.82 -32.15
C THR A 395 8.88 -1.97 -31.87
N ALA A 396 9.78 -1.88 -32.84
CA ALA A 396 10.96 -1.00 -32.71
C ALA A 396 10.57 0.46 -32.44
N GLU A 397 9.47 0.93 -33.03
CA GLU A 397 8.96 2.29 -32.80
C GLU A 397 8.40 2.48 -31.39
N GLU A 398 7.69 1.49 -30.86
CA GLU A 398 7.18 1.52 -29.47
C GLU A 398 8.34 1.53 -28.47
N ILE A 399 9.36 0.72 -28.69
CA ILE A 399 10.60 0.72 -27.89
C ILE A 399 11.33 2.07 -28.00
N ALA A 400 11.45 2.62 -29.21
CA ALA A 400 12.08 3.93 -29.40
C ALA A 400 11.32 5.04 -28.67
N ARG A 401 9.98 5.04 -28.71
CA ARG A 401 9.17 5.98 -27.91
C ARG A 401 9.39 5.81 -26.41
N ALA A 402 9.47 4.57 -25.91
CA ALA A 402 9.75 4.32 -24.51
C ALA A 402 11.13 4.86 -24.09
N HIS A 403 12.16 4.65 -24.91
CA HIS A 403 13.49 5.24 -24.69
C HIS A 403 13.52 6.76 -24.81
N ALA A 404 12.69 7.35 -25.65
CA ALA A 404 12.57 8.80 -25.80
C ALA A 404 11.77 9.46 -24.66
N ASN A 405 11.06 8.67 -23.84
CA ASN A 405 10.29 9.22 -22.72
C ASN A 405 11.24 9.69 -21.61
N PRO A 406 11.29 10.99 -21.30
CA PRO A 406 12.26 11.54 -20.35
C PRO A 406 12.05 11.03 -18.91
N GLY A 407 10.81 10.73 -18.52
CA GLY A 407 10.50 10.19 -17.18
C GLY A 407 11.01 8.76 -17.02
N LEU A 408 10.81 7.88 -18.01
CA LEU A 408 11.32 6.52 -18.00
C LEU A 408 12.85 6.49 -18.02
N THR A 409 13.46 7.33 -18.85
CA THR A 409 14.93 7.40 -18.98
C THR A 409 15.59 7.90 -17.69
N ARG A 410 15.07 8.99 -17.09
CA ARG A 410 15.56 9.47 -15.78
C ARG A 410 15.38 8.44 -14.68
N ALA A 411 14.23 7.74 -14.67
CA ALA A 411 13.95 6.71 -13.67
C ALA A 411 14.97 5.56 -13.73
N LEU A 412 15.23 5.02 -14.92
CA LEU A 412 16.23 3.96 -15.11
C LEU A 412 17.65 4.46 -14.77
N TYR A 413 17.97 5.71 -15.15
CA TYR A 413 19.26 6.31 -14.81
C TYR A 413 19.43 6.42 -13.30
N ALA A 414 18.43 6.92 -12.58
CA ALA A 414 18.45 7.04 -11.13
C ALA A 414 18.63 5.68 -10.44
N ILE A 415 17.90 4.64 -10.88
CA ILE A 415 18.06 3.28 -10.35
C ILE A 415 19.48 2.78 -10.56
N ARG A 416 20.05 2.99 -11.74
CA ARG A 416 21.39 2.52 -12.11
C ARG A 416 22.49 3.11 -11.24
N ILE A 417 22.39 4.40 -10.89
CA ILE A 417 23.40 5.06 -10.05
C ILE A 417 23.18 4.85 -8.54
N GLY A 418 22.15 4.07 -8.13
CA GLY A 418 21.86 3.78 -6.72
C GLY A 418 20.76 4.65 -6.09
N LEU A 419 20.15 5.57 -6.82
CA LEU A 419 18.98 6.35 -6.41
C LEU A 419 17.67 5.58 -6.70
N ARG A 420 17.62 4.32 -6.23
CA ARG A 420 16.55 3.40 -6.57
C ARG A 420 15.17 3.92 -6.15
N SER A 421 15.05 4.44 -4.92
CA SER A 421 13.78 4.94 -4.39
C SER A 421 13.20 6.07 -5.25
N GLU A 422 14.06 6.96 -5.67
CA GLU A 422 13.77 8.10 -6.52
C GLU A 422 13.33 7.64 -7.92
N GLY A 423 14.10 6.76 -8.53
CA GLY A 423 13.81 6.22 -9.85
C GLY A 423 12.50 5.41 -9.88
N VAL A 424 12.23 4.59 -8.86
CA VAL A 424 10.97 3.83 -8.76
C VAL A 424 9.75 4.74 -8.68
N ARG A 425 9.83 5.84 -7.93
CA ARG A 425 8.73 6.82 -7.82
C ARG A 425 8.47 7.52 -9.16
N GLU A 426 9.53 7.97 -9.82
CA GLU A 426 9.41 8.62 -11.13
C GLU A 426 8.89 7.64 -12.20
N TRP A 427 9.35 6.39 -12.18
CA TRP A 427 8.84 5.33 -13.05
C TRP A 427 7.34 5.10 -12.86
N ASN A 428 6.91 4.94 -11.61
CA ASN A 428 5.50 4.74 -11.30
C ASN A 428 4.63 5.91 -11.72
N TYR A 429 5.10 7.15 -11.48
CA TYR A 429 4.44 8.35 -11.93
C TYR A 429 4.29 8.36 -13.45
N THR A 430 5.38 8.12 -14.18
CA THR A 430 5.41 8.17 -15.65
C THR A 430 4.49 7.11 -16.26
N THR A 431 4.40 5.92 -15.66
CA THR A 431 3.59 4.83 -16.20
C THR A 431 2.12 4.88 -15.77
N ASN A 432 1.76 5.60 -14.71
CA ASN A 432 0.43 5.50 -14.11
C ASN A 432 -0.24 6.81 -13.70
N LEU A 433 0.47 7.71 -13.03
CA LEU A 433 -0.16 8.70 -12.16
C LEU A 433 -0.31 10.08 -12.81
N HIS A 434 0.38 10.35 -13.90
CA HIS A 434 0.38 11.66 -14.55
C HIS A 434 -0.79 11.92 -15.50
N GLN A 435 -1.61 10.89 -15.76
CA GLN A 435 -2.83 11.02 -16.57
C GLN A 435 -3.89 10.00 -16.12
N PRO A 436 -5.20 10.29 -16.29
CA PRO A 436 -6.27 9.36 -15.99
C PRO A 436 -6.09 8.02 -16.72
N GLY A 437 -6.12 6.92 -15.95
CA GLY A 437 -5.95 5.56 -16.49
C GLY A 437 -4.52 5.14 -16.81
N GLY A 438 -3.53 6.02 -16.67
CA GLY A 438 -2.12 5.71 -16.92
C GLY A 438 -1.78 5.54 -18.41
N MET A 439 -0.65 4.89 -18.70
CA MET A 439 -0.25 4.53 -20.06
C MET A 439 -1.18 3.46 -20.64
N GLN A 440 -1.31 3.46 -21.98
CA GLN A 440 -2.01 2.40 -22.69
C GLN A 440 -1.21 1.08 -22.65
N ASP A 441 -1.90 -0.05 -22.84
CA ASP A 441 -1.30 -1.38 -22.72
C ASP A 441 -0.04 -1.56 -23.59
N ARG A 442 -0.02 -1.05 -24.83
CA ARG A 442 1.16 -1.16 -25.71
C ARG A 442 2.34 -0.35 -25.20
N ASP A 443 2.09 0.85 -24.64
CA ASP A 443 3.13 1.68 -24.05
C ASP A 443 3.65 1.06 -22.73
N LEU A 444 2.77 0.42 -21.95
CA LEU A 444 3.17 -0.34 -20.75
C LEU A 444 4.07 -1.53 -21.12
N LEU A 445 3.73 -2.29 -22.19
CA LEU A 445 4.56 -3.40 -22.63
C LEU A 445 5.94 -2.91 -23.12
N ALA A 446 5.99 -1.78 -23.82
CA ALA A 446 7.26 -1.18 -24.28
C ALA A 446 8.09 -0.66 -23.08
N ALA A 447 7.46 0.02 -22.12
CA ALA A 447 8.13 0.45 -20.89
C ALA A 447 8.65 -0.76 -20.08
N ALA A 448 7.84 -1.83 -19.93
CA ALA A 448 8.29 -3.05 -19.29
C ALA A 448 9.48 -3.67 -20.03
N ALA A 449 9.48 -3.69 -21.36
CA ALA A 449 10.57 -4.24 -22.17
C ALA A 449 11.90 -3.53 -21.91
N ILE A 450 11.92 -2.18 -21.88
CA ILE A 450 13.15 -1.43 -21.58
C ILE A 450 13.63 -1.63 -20.14
N ALA A 451 12.71 -1.83 -19.18
CA ALA A 451 13.07 -2.17 -17.82
C ALA A 451 13.68 -3.59 -17.73
N CYS A 452 13.13 -4.57 -18.46
CA CYS A 452 13.68 -5.93 -18.57
C CYS A 452 15.10 -5.89 -19.18
N GLN A 453 15.29 -5.14 -20.26
CA GLN A 453 16.60 -4.97 -20.91
C GLN A 453 17.64 -4.34 -19.98
N ALA A 454 17.19 -3.40 -19.13
CA ALA A 454 18.02 -2.78 -18.11
C ALA A 454 18.19 -3.64 -16.84
N GLN A 455 17.62 -4.86 -16.81
CA GLN A 455 17.62 -5.79 -15.66
C GLN A 455 16.98 -5.21 -14.38
N VAL A 456 16.07 -4.25 -14.55
CA VAL A 456 15.27 -3.71 -13.45
C VAL A 456 13.97 -4.53 -13.36
N TRP A 457 14.11 -5.77 -12.89
CA TRP A 457 13.11 -6.82 -12.98
C TRP A 457 11.78 -6.47 -12.32
N ASP A 458 11.82 -5.88 -11.15
CA ASP A 458 10.60 -5.45 -10.45
C ASP A 458 9.82 -4.37 -11.24
N ARG A 459 10.50 -3.49 -12.00
CA ARG A 459 9.81 -2.53 -12.87
C ARG A 459 9.28 -3.21 -14.13
N CYS A 460 10.03 -4.16 -14.70
CA CYS A 460 9.56 -5.01 -15.78
C CYS A 460 8.24 -5.70 -15.40
N ILE A 461 8.25 -6.46 -14.30
CA ILE A 461 7.10 -7.21 -13.79
C ILE A 461 5.93 -6.27 -13.48
N ASN A 462 6.14 -5.28 -12.60
CA ASN A 462 5.08 -4.42 -12.11
C ASN A 462 4.42 -3.60 -13.22
N THR A 463 5.17 -3.22 -14.26
CA THR A 463 4.64 -2.45 -15.38
C THR A 463 3.81 -3.34 -16.30
N SER A 464 4.31 -4.54 -16.62
CA SER A 464 3.56 -5.51 -17.42
C SER A 464 2.29 -6.01 -16.74
N GLU A 465 2.28 -6.15 -15.39
CA GLU A 465 1.08 -6.52 -14.63
C GLU A 465 -0.07 -5.51 -14.71
N ARG A 466 0.20 -4.28 -15.16
CA ARG A 466 -0.83 -3.23 -15.29
C ARG A 466 -1.57 -3.25 -16.62
N THR A 467 -1.10 -4.01 -17.59
CA THR A 467 -1.83 -4.18 -18.85
C THR A 467 -3.16 -4.88 -18.60
N LYS A 468 -4.23 -4.38 -19.23
CA LYS A 468 -5.59 -4.87 -19.04
C LYS A 468 -5.96 -5.94 -20.05
N SER A 469 -5.55 -5.77 -21.31
CA SER A 469 -5.92 -6.64 -22.42
C SER A 469 -4.83 -7.64 -22.81
N PHE A 470 -3.62 -7.49 -22.29
CA PHE A 470 -2.47 -8.33 -22.64
C PHE A 470 -1.81 -8.93 -21.41
N VAL A 471 -1.37 -10.17 -21.53
CA VAL A 471 -0.58 -10.86 -20.50
C VAL A 471 0.72 -11.33 -21.13
N SER A 472 1.81 -10.60 -20.92
CA SER A 472 3.13 -11.07 -21.36
C SER A 472 3.77 -11.92 -20.27
N TRP A 473 3.84 -13.22 -20.48
CA TRP A 473 4.48 -14.15 -19.55
C TRP A 473 5.97 -13.90 -19.41
N GLN A 474 6.63 -13.52 -20.51
CA GLN A 474 8.05 -13.22 -20.50
C GLN A 474 8.39 -12.03 -19.60
N GLN A 475 7.52 -11.01 -19.58
CA GLN A 475 7.73 -9.82 -18.75
C GLN A 475 7.23 -10.00 -17.30
N ARG A 476 6.11 -10.72 -17.11
CA ARG A 476 5.55 -10.97 -15.77
C ARG A 476 6.30 -12.02 -14.97
N TYR A 477 6.94 -12.97 -15.68
CA TYR A 477 7.68 -14.10 -15.10
C TYR A 477 9.09 -14.23 -15.70
N PRO A 478 9.94 -13.19 -15.61
CA PRO A 478 11.30 -13.24 -16.09
C PRO A 478 12.09 -14.31 -15.31
N MET A 479 13.06 -14.91 -15.98
CA MET A 479 13.92 -15.93 -15.41
C MET A 479 15.39 -15.46 -15.39
N PRO A 480 15.76 -14.45 -14.56
CA PRO A 480 17.15 -14.04 -14.43
C PRO A 480 18.00 -15.19 -13.85
N PHE A 481 19.27 -15.27 -14.27
CA PHE A 481 20.22 -16.32 -13.83
C PHE A 481 19.69 -17.75 -14.06
N LYS A 482 19.09 -17.98 -15.26
CA LYS A 482 18.34 -19.20 -15.54
C LYS A 482 19.15 -20.47 -15.33
N ASP A 483 20.37 -20.52 -15.86
CA ASP A 483 21.19 -21.73 -15.82
C ASP A 483 21.62 -22.05 -14.39
N GLU A 484 21.97 -21.05 -13.61
CA GLU A 484 22.38 -21.21 -12.21
C GLU A 484 21.20 -21.65 -11.33
N VAL A 485 20.06 -20.98 -11.44
CA VAL A 485 18.87 -21.29 -10.63
C VAL A 485 18.32 -22.66 -10.96
N VAL A 486 18.17 -22.99 -12.25
CA VAL A 486 17.64 -24.30 -12.69
C VAL A 486 18.55 -25.44 -12.27
N THR A 487 19.87 -25.28 -12.49
CA THR A 487 20.86 -26.30 -12.10
C THR A 487 20.84 -26.52 -10.60
N ARG A 488 20.84 -25.45 -9.81
CA ARG A 488 20.86 -25.56 -8.35
C ARG A 488 19.56 -26.13 -7.80
N ALA A 489 18.41 -25.69 -8.29
CA ALA A 489 17.11 -26.21 -7.88
C ALA A 489 17.04 -27.73 -8.10
N ARG A 490 17.41 -28.21 -9.29
CA ARG A 490 17.43 -29.65 -9.59
C ARG A 490 18.40 -30.43 -8.71
N THR A 491 19.57 -29.86 -8.40
CA THR A 491 20.57 -30.51 -7.52
C THR A 491 20.03 -30.79 -6.12
N ILE A 492 19.16 -29.92 -5.61
CA ILE A 492 18.56 -30.05 -4.27
C ILE A 492 17.15 -30.65 -4.30
N GLY A 493 16.69 -31.15 -5.45
CA GLY A 493 15.40 -31.83 -5.61
C GLY A 493 14.19 -30.90 -5.58
N LEU A 494 14.36 -29.60 -5.86
CA LEU A 494 13.26 -28.65 -5.97
C LEU A 494 12.88 -28.39 -7.43
N ASP A 495 11.59 -28.17 -7.67
CA ASP A 495 11.12 -27.67 -8.97
C ASP A 495 11.65 -26.24 -9.19
N PRO A 496 12.35 -25.96 -10.31
CA PRO A 496 12.79 -24.61 -10.64
C PRO A 496 11.66 -23.56 -10.66
N ALA A 497 10.45 -23.94 -11.07
CA ALA A 497 9.29 -23.04 -11.08
C ALA A 497 8.92 -22.60 -9.66
N TYR A 498 8.98 -23.52 -8.69
CA TYR A 498 8.77 -23.17 -7.28
C TYR A 498 9.81 -22.18 -6.77
N VAL A 499 11.09 -22.39 -7.10
CA VAL A 499 12.18 -21.49 -6.68
C VAL A 499 11.98 -20.09 -7.29
N TYR A 500 11.65 -20.00 -8.58
CA TYR A 500 11.35 -18.72 -9.23
C TYR A 500 10.13 -18.03 -8.65
N GLY A 501 9.07 -18.78 -8.36
CA GLY A 501 7.87 -18.27 -7.70
C GLY A 501 8.17 -17.66 -6.35
N LEU A 502 9.00 -18.34 -5.54
CA LEU A 502 9.43 -17.84 -4.23
C LEU A 502 10.24 -16.53 -4.34
N ILE A 503 11.28 -16.50 -5.18
CA ILE A 503 12.10 -15.29 -5.38
C ILE A 503 11.25 -14.13 -5.89
N ARG A 504 10.34 -14.40 -6.83
CA ARG A 504 9.43 -13.38 -7.37
C ARG A 504 8.51 -12.83 -6.28
N GLN A 505 7.97 -13.67 -5.42
CA GLN A 505 7.08 -13.25 -4.33
C GLN A 505 7.83 -12.43 -3.29
N GLU A 506 9.05 -12.83 -2.93
CA GLU A 506 9.84 -12.17 -1.89
C GLU A 506 10.39 -10.80 -2.33
N SER A 507 10.88 -10.68 -3.56
CA SER A 507 11.63 -9.49 -3.97
C SER A 507 11.33 -8.99 -5.39
N ARG A 508 10.59 -9.73 -6.20
CA ARG A 508 10.49 -9.48 -7.65
C ARG A 508 11.86 -9.28 -8.31
N PHE A 509 12.83 -10.07 -7.86
CA PHE A 509 14.24 -10.04 -8.32
C PHE A 509 14.95 -8.70 -8.10
N ILE A 510 14.60 -7.94 -7.07
CA ILE A 510 15.40 -6.78 -6.65
C ILE A 510 16.75 -7.29 -6.15
N MET A 511 17.84 -6.90 -6.84
CA MET A 511 19.17 -7.46 -6.65
C MET A 511 19.81 -7.11 -5.29
N ASP A 512 19.42 -5.98 -4.71
CA ASP A 512 19.89 -5.47 -3.42
C ASP A 512 18.81 -5.52 -2.34
N ALA A 513 17.80 -6.38 -2.51
CA ALA A 513 16.74 -6.57 -1.53
C ALA A 513 17.29 -7.00 -0.18
N ARG A 514 16.81 -6.34 0.88
CA ARG A 514 17.18 -6.67 2.28
C ARG A 514 15.91 -6.86 3.09
N SER A 515 15.87 -7.91 3.92
CA SER A 515 14.80 -8.07 4.89
C SER A 515 14.85 -6.95 5.93
N HIS A 516 13.67 -6.56 6.40
CA HIS A 516 13.51 -5.64 7.53
C HIS A 516 13.37 -6.37 8.87
N VAL A 517 13.42 -7.69 8.86
CA VAL A 517 13.35 -8.59 10.03
C VAL A 517 14.62 -9.39 10.18
#